data_bac5c6dce06d6e0ba705a6d71f2a9448
#
_entry.id   bac5c6dce06d6e0ba705a6d71f2a9448
#
_cell.length_a   1.000
_cell.length_b   1.000
_cell.length_c   1.000
_cell.angle_alpha   90.00
_cell.angle_beta   90.00
_cell.angle_gamma   90.00
#
_symmetry.space_group_name_H-M   'P 1'
#
loop_
_entity.id
_entity.type
_entity.pdbx_description
1 polymer ?
#
loop_
_entity_poly.entity_id
_entity_poly.type
_entity_poly.pdbx_seq_one_letter_code
_entity_poly.pdbx_strand_id
1 'polypeptide(L)'
;DEAEVEILSRGKTGFLGIGSELAQVKVTRISADRNEAGVPTTSEGETTVAGVATEEGETTAAGVATDAVGHILEAAGVNVSRTLRAAHDPESGGPIIDLAGEDSGLLIGRRGQTLQALQFLVNLIVRKQFNGVRVVLDVENYRQRREASLREMATNIAERVAQTNRSITLEPMPPADRRIIHTSLTDHPSVATESTGEGEGRKVTIRPKRD
;
A
#
# COMPACT_ATOMS: atom_id res chain seq x y z
N ASP A 1 26.11 3.79 -26.83
CA ASP A 1 26.48 4.39 -25.55
C ASP A 1 27.32 3.35 -24.81
N GLU A 2 28.62 3.55 -24.77
CA GLU A 2 29.55 2.71 -24.01
C GLU A 2 29.76 3.36 -22.64
N ALA A 3 29.59 2.56 -21.59
CA ALA A 3 29.90 2.93 -20.23
C ALA A 3 31.03 2.07 -19.69
N GLU A 4 32.04 2.68 -19.13
CA GLU A 4 33.15 1.99 -18.47
C GLU A 4 32.78 1.78 -16.99
N VAL A 5 32.82 0.52 -16.54
CA VAL A 5 32.50 0.12 -15.19
C VAL A 5 33.75 -0.30 -14.45
N GLU A 6 34.16 0.48 -13.46
CA GLU A 6 35.33 0.20 -12.61
C GLU A 6 34.85 -0.26 -11.23
N ILE A 7 35.26 -1.46 -10.80
CA ILE A 7 34.95 -1.98 -9.48
C ILE A 7 35.97 -1.48 -8.48
N LEU A 8 35.63 -0.51 -7.64
CA LEU A 8 36.55 0.10 -6.66
C LEU A 8 36.72 -0.77 -5.40
N SER A 9 35.71 -1.53 -5.01
CA SER A 9 35.81 -2.43 -3.85
C SER A 9 34.81 -3.61 -4.02
N ARG A 10 35.28 -4.81 -3.71
CA ARG A 10 34.39 -5.98 -3.55
C ARG A 10 33.93 -6.04 -2.13
N GLY A 11 32.62 -5.94 -1.91
CA GLY A 11 32.00 -6.04 -0.58
C GLY A 11 32.40 -7.35 0.13
N LYS A 12 32.54 -7.28 1.45
CA LYS A 12 32.81 -8.45 2.31
C LYS A 12 31.60 -8.72 3.19
N THR A 13 31.20 -9.98 3.27
CA THR A 13 30.15 -10.42 4.19
C THR A 13 30.74 -10.54 5.59
N GLY A 14 30.23 -9.74 6.54
CA GLY A 14 30.62 -9.84 7.96
C GLY A 14 30.00 -11.06 8.62
N PHE A 15 30.68 -11.63 9.61
CA PHE A 15 30.16 -12.74 10.41
C PHE A 15 29.20 -12.19 11.48
N LEU A 16 27.98 -12.73 11.56
CA LEU A 16 26.91 -12.33 12.51
C LEU A 16 26.40 -10.87 12.39
N GLY A 17 26.37 -10.30 11.19
CA GLY A 17 25.76 -8.98 10.97
C GLY A 17 26.57 -7.77 11.44
N ILE A 18 27.82 -7.95 11.86
CA ILE A 18 28.73 -6.90 12.25
C ILE A 18 29.89 -6.85 11.25
N GLY A 19 30.07 -5.70 10.54
CA GLY A 19 31.21 -5.45 9.68
C GLY A 19 31.04 -5.87 8.21
N SER A 20 29.84 -5.78 7.63
CA SER A 20 29.66 -5.91 6.18
C SER A 20 30.13 -4.64 5.47
N GLU A 21 31.06 -4.77 4.52
CA GLU A 21 31.45 -3.71 3.60
C GLU A 21 30.72 -3.87 2.27
N LEU A 22 30.10 -2.78 1.80
CA LEU A 22 29.40 -2.74 0.51
C LEU A 22 30.40 -2.66 -0.65
N ALA A 23 30.08 -3.31 -1.77
CA ALA A 23 30.85 -3.18 -2.99
C ALA A 23 30.66 -1.76 -3.57
N GLN A 24 31.73 -1.10 -3.95
CA GLN A 24 31.70 0.19 -4.62
C GLN A 24 32.04 0.03 -6.10
N VAL A 25 31.18 0.56 -6.96
CA VAL A 25 31.33 0.54 -8.41
C VAL A 25 31.24 1.97 -8.94
N LYS A 26 32.23 2.40 -9.70
CA LYS A 26 32.20 3.68 -10.39
C LYS A 26 31.85 3.44 -11.86
N VAL A 27 30.76 4.09 -12.30
CA VAL A 27 30.33 4.05 -13.71
C VAL A 27 30.66 5.39 -14.35
N THR A 28 31.55 5.41 -15.35
CA THR A 28 31.90 6.61 -16.10
C THR A 28 31.29 6.50 -17.50
N ARG A 29 30.49 7.48 -17.88
CA ARG A 29 29.92 7.57 -19.22
C ARG A 29 30.98 8.16 -20.17
N ILE A 30 31.32 7.45 -21.22
CA ILE A 30 32.20 7.95 -22.29
C ILE A 30 31.33 8.77 -23.25
N SER A 31 31.35 10.10 -23.12
CA SER A 31 30.75 11.00 -24.10
C SER A 31 31.83 11.37 -25.12
N ALA A 32 31.66 10.95 -26.38
CA ALA A 32 32.44 11.44 -27.50
C ALA A 32 32.12 12.94 -27.70
N ASP A 33 33.13 13.73 -27.51
CA ASP A 33 33.17 15.19 -27.70
C ASP A 33 32.78 15.57 -29.13
N ARG A 34 31.78 16.40 -29.32
CA ARG A 34 31.65 17.27 -30.48
C ARG A 34 31.03 18.62 -30.06
N ASN A 35 31.91 19.58 -30.16
CA ASN A 35 31.68 21.02 -30.10
C ASN A 35 30.60 21.46 -31.09
N GLU A 36 29.65 22.31 -30.71
CA GLU A 36 29.38 23.65 -31.24
C GLU A 36 28.04 24.24 -30.74
N ALA A 37 28.21 25.42 -30.29
CA ALA A 37 27.39 26.58 -30.05
C ALA A 37 25.90 26.62 -30.52
N GLY A 38 25.03 27.22 -29.69
CA GLY A 38 23.74 27.80 -30.12
C GLY A 38 22.66 27.88 -29.04
N VAL A 39 22.39 29.07 -28.60
CA VAL A 39 21.46 29.69 -27.63
C VAL A 39 19.96 29.30 -27.81
N PRO A 40 19.04 29.68 -26.92
CA PRO A 40 18.05 28.80 -26.25
C PRO A 40 16.63 28.91 -26.82
N THR A 41 15.81 27.92 -26.61
CA THR A 41 14.34 28.12 -26.67
C THR A 41 13.62 27.19 -25.70
N THR A 42 12.81 27.80 -24.88
CA THR A 42 11.79 27.32 -23.97
C THR A 42 10.83 26.33 -24.64
N SER A 43 10.54 25.22 -24.05
CA SER A 43 9.18 24.63 -24.04
C SER A 43 9.02 23.51 -22.99
N GLU A 44 7.92 23.55 -22.37
CA GLU A 44 7.28 22.82 -21.32
C GLU A 44 7.26 21.29 -21.49
N GLY A 45 7.37 20.59 -20.34
CA GLY A 45 6.55 19.42 -20.05
C GLY A 45 7.12 18.08 -20.46
N GLU A 46 7.99 17.52 -19.63
CA GLU A 46 8.08 16.06 -19.51
C GLU A 46 8.40 15.65 -18.08
N THR A 47 7.45 14.94 -17.48
CA THR A 47 7.56 14.33 -16.16
C THR A 47 8.59 13.22 -16.23
N THR A 48 9.81 13.54 -15.91
CA THR A 48 10.89 12.56 -15.76
C THR A 48 10.68 11.85 -14.42
N VAL A 49 10.42 10.55 -14.46
CA VAL A 49 10.59 9.66 -13.30
C VAL A 49 12.06 9.75 -12.87
N ALA A 50 12.32 10.61 -11.90
CA ALA A 50 13.60 10.70 -11.26
C ALA A 50 13.88 9.40 -10.52
N GLY A 51 14.88 8.67 -10.99
CA GLY A 51 15.50 7.58 -10.25
C GLY A 51 15.90 8.10 -8.88
N VAL A 52 15.54 7.34 -7.85
CA VAL A 52 15.94 7.61 -6.47
C VAL A 52 17.46 7.58 -6.39
N ALA A 53 18.07 8.75 -6.43
CA ALA A 53 19.45 8.91 -5.98
C ALA A 53 19.44 8.69 -4.47
N THR A 54 20.06 7.63 -4.02
CA THR A 54 20.38 7.38 -2.61
C THR A 54 21.37 8.47 -2.18
N GLU A 55 20.88 9.53 -1.58
CA GLU A 55 21.73 10.40 -0.78
C GLU A 55 22.07 9.62 0.50
N GLU A 56 23.35 9.29 0.65
CA GLU A 56 23.91 8.67 1.85
C GLU A 56 23.74 9.63 3.02
N GLY A 57 22.94 9.23 4.02
CA GLY A 57 22.98 9.84 5.34
C GLY A 57 21.66 10.17 6.02
N GLU A 58 20.55 10.39 5.33
CA GLU A 58 19.28 10.67 6.01
C GLU A 58 18.36 9.46 6.01
N THR A 59 18.12 8.92 7.20
CA THR A 59 17.08 7.89 7.42
C THR A 59 15.71 8.51 7.18
N THR A 60 15.07 8.20 6.05
CA THR A 60 13.74 8.73 5.72
C THR A 60 12.63 7.82 6.27
N ALA A 61 11.46 8.39 6.50
CA ALA A 61 10.29 7.61 6.91
C ALA A 61 9.93 6.51 5.88
N ALA A 62 10.13 6.78 4.60
CA ALA A 62 9.93 5.81 3.52
C ALA A 62 10.96 4.66 3.58
N GLY A 63 12.22 4.96 3.84
CA GLY A 63 13.27 3.95 4.03
C GLY A 63 12.96 3.04 5.20
N VAL A 64 12.72 3.62 6.39
CA VAL A 64 12.37 2.83 7.60
C VAL A 64 11.12 1.99 7.38
N ALA A 65 10.09 2.53 6.69
CA ALA A 65 8.88 1.77 6.39
C ALA A 65 9.16 0.58 5.45
N THR A 66 9.94 0.80 4.39
CA THR A 66 10.30 -0.24 3.41
C THR A 66 11.13 -1.34 4.05
N ASP A 67 12.09 -0.99 4.91
CA ASP A 67 12.92 -1.96 5.64
C ASP A 67 12.10 -2.74 6.66
N ALA A 68 11.23 -2.07 7.42
CA ALA A 68 10.34 -2.74 8.37
C ALA A 68 9.43 -3.76 7.68
N VAL A 69 8.84 -3.39 6.54
CA VAL A 69 8.04 -4.32 5.73
C VAL A 69 8.90 -5.49 5.27
N GLY A 70 10.10 -5.24 4.73
CA GLY A 70 11.02 -6.28 4.28
C GLY A 70 11.34 -7.30 5.37
N HIS A 71 11.78 -6.84 6.53
CA HIS A 71 12.12 -7.71 7.66
C HIS A 71 10.93 -8.55 8.13
N ILE A 72 9.71 -7.98 8.15
CA ILE A 72 8.51 -8.73 8.54
C ILE A 72 8.17 -9.81 7.50
N LEU A 73 8.25 -9.49 6.20
CA LEU A 73 7.97 -10.45 5.13
C LEU A 73 8.98 -11.59 5.10
N GLU A 74 10.27 -11.28 5.25
CA GLU A 74 11.36 -12.26 5.33
C GLU A 74 11.19 -13.18 6.56
N ALA A 75 10.91 -12.60 7.72
CA ALA A 75 10.66 -13.38 8.95
C ALA A 75 9.41 -14.27 8.85
N ALA A 76 8.40 -13.84 8.09
CA ALA A 76 7.19 -14.63 7.84
C ALA A 76 7.37 -15.67 6.72
N GLY A 77 8.48 -15.65 5.98
CA GLY A 77 8.73 -16.57 4.85
C GLY A 77 7.76 -16.34 3.68
N VAL A 78 7.28 -15.11 3.47
CA VAL A 78 6.28 -14.75 2.47
C VAL A 78 6.95 -14.20 1.21
N ASN A 79 6.64 -14.79 0.05
CA ASN A 79 7.19 -14.41 -1.24
C ASN A 79 6.38 -13.28 -1.89
N VAL A 80 6.72 -12.04 -1.49
CA VAL A 80 6.07 -10.82 -1.98
C VAL A 80 7.12 -9.74 -2.21
N SER A 81 7.06 -9.10 -3.37
CA SER A 81 7.86 -7.91 -3.69
C SER A 81 7.24 -6.67 -3.07
N ARG A 82 8.09 -5.69 -2.74
CA ARG A 82 7.69 -4.38 -2.23
C ARG A 82 8.16 -3.28 -3.17
N THR A 83 7.32 -2.33 -3.47
CA THR A 83 7.63 -1.18 -4.31
C THR A 83 7.15 0.10 -3.63
N LEU A 84 8.04 1.07 -3.48
CA LEU A 84 7.67 2.39 -2.97
C LEU A 84 6.92 3.15 -4.07
N ARG A 85 5.60 3.31 -3.94
CA ARG A 85 4.77 4.06 -4.88
C ARG A 85 4.97 5.56 -4.73
N ALA A 86 5.03 6.04 -3.49
CA ALA A 86 5.27 7.43 -3.15
C ALA A 86 6.06 7.51 -1.85
N ALA A 87 7.08 8.36 -1.80
CA ALA A 87 7.84 8.64 -0.57
C ALA A 87 7.03 9.52 0.40
N HIS A 88 6.20 10.40 -0.14
CA HIS A 88 5.24 11.21 0.60
C HIS A 88 4.00 11.44 -0.26
N ASP A 89 2.86 11.01 0.24
CA ASP A 89 1.57 11.25 -0.37
C ASP A 89 0.81 12.31 0.45
N PRO A 90 0.34 13.40 -0.17
CA PRO A 90 -0.32 14.49 0.55
C PRO A 90 -1.61 14.09 1.26
N GLU A 91 -2.32 13.09 0.75
CA GLU A 91 -3.60 12.65 1.31
C GLU A 91 -3.40 11.78 2.56
N SER A 92 -2.45 10.86 2.53
CA SER A 92 -2.14 9.99 3.66
C SER A 92 -1.17 10.60 4.66
N GLY A 93 -0.39 11.61 4.26
CA GLY A 93 0.64 12.26 5.06
C GLY A 93 1.91 11.44 5.23
N GLY A 94 2.20 10.51 4.33
CA GLY A 94 3.39 9.66 4.40
C GLY A 94 3.61 8.75 3.20
N PRO A 95 4.51 7.78 3.31
CA PRO A 95 4.85 6.89 2.20
C PRO A 95 3.74 5.87 1.91
N ILE A 96 3.61 5.51 0.61
CA ILE A 96 2.76 4.44 0.12
C ILE A 96 3.64 3.32 -0.43
N ILE A 97 3.47 2.11 0.08
CA ILE A 97 4.21 0.92 -0.34
C ILE A 97 3.24 -0.10 -0.92
N ASP A 98 3.50 -0.50 -2.16
CA ASP A 98 2.77 -1.55 -2.84
C ASP A 98 3.43 -2.91 -2.62
N LEU A 99 2.61 -3.91 -2.39
CA LEU A 99 2.99 -5.29 -2.19
C LEU A 99 2.33 -6.17 -3.26
N ALA A 100 3.13 -6.99 -3.94
CA ALA A 100 2.63 -7.90 -4.99
C ALA A 100 3.46 -9.18 -5.05
N GLY A 101 2.84 -10.32 -5.26
CA GLY A 101 3.53 -11.60 -5.37
C GLY A 101 2.61 -12.80 -5.18
N GLU A 102 3.19 -13.99 -5.26
CA GLU A 102 2.45 -15.26 -5.16
C GLU A 102 1.68 -15.38 -3.84
N ASP A 103 2.25 -14.86 -2.75
CA ASP A 103 1.68 -14.93 -1.41
C ASP A 103 0.83 -13.70 -1.03
N SER A 104 0.44 -12.87 -2.01
CA SER A 104 -0.40 -11.68 -1.76
C SER A 104 -1.67 -12.01 -0.97
N GLY A 105 -2.28 -13.16 -1.23
CA GLY A 105 -3.47 -13.63 -0.52
C GLY A 105 -3.26 -13.81 0.98
N LEU A 106 -2.07 -14.30 1.39
CA LEU A 106 -1.70 -14.47 2.81
C LEU A 106 -1.56 -13.12 3.49
N LEU A 107 -0.98 -12.12 2.80
CA LEU A 107 -0.84 -10.75 3.33
C LEU A 107 -2.17 -10.04 3.45
N ILE A 108 -3.10 -10.26 2.56
CA ILE A 108 -4.46 -9.76 2.69
C ILE A 108 -5.13 -10.40 3.88
N GLY A 109 -5.08 -11.73 3.96
CA GLY A 109 -5.75 -12.51 4.98
C GLY A 109 -7.27 -12.45 4.90
N ARG A 110 -7.95 -12.96 5.94
CA ARG A 110 -9.40 -12.96 5.98
C ARG A 110 -9.96 -11.53 6.03
N ARG A 111 -10.61 -11.10 4.95
CA ARG A 111 -11.23 -9.75 4.85
C ARG A 111 -10.27 -8.58 5.09
N GLY A 112 -8.99 -8.74 4.77
CA GLY A 112 -7.98 -7.71 4.94
C GLY A 112 -7.42 -7.57 6.36
N GLN A 113 -7.69 -8.49 7.27
CA GLN A 113 -7.23 -8.43 8.67
C GLN A 113 -5.70 -8.50 8.78
N THR A 114 -5.04 -9.37 8.02
CA THR A 114 -3.58 -9.48 8.03
C THR A 114 -2.93 -8.20 7.51
N LEU A 115 -3.44 -7.64 6.40
CA LEU A 115 -2.95 -6.38 5.86
C LEU A 115 -3.12 -5.22 6.86
N GLN A 116 -4.24 -5.18 7.57
CA GLN A 116 -4.48 -4.17 8.59
C GLN A 116 -3.51 -4.30 9.76
N ALA A 117 -3.24 -5.53 10.22
CA ALA A 117 -2.28 -5.81 11.28
C ALA A 117 -0.84 -5.44 10.86
N LEU A 118 -0.43 -5.82 9.64
CA LEU A 118 0.87 -5.47 9.09
C LEU A 118 1.04 -3.94 8.99
N GLN A 119 0.05 -3.25 8.46
CA GLN A 119 0.07 -1.78 8.39
C GLN A 119 0.16 -1.15 9.79
N PHE A 120 -0.54 -1.69 10.78
CA PHE A 120 -0.46 -1.20 12.16
C PHE A 120 0.96 -1.35 12.72
N LEU A 121 1.60 -2.53 12.56
CA LEU A 121 2.96 -2.78 13.03
C LEU A 121 3.98 -1.86 12.36
N VAL A 122 3.92 -1.70 11.04
CA VAL A 122 4.81 -0.80 10.29
C VAL A 122 4.64 0.64 10.77
N ASN A 123 3.40 1.10 10.94
CA ASN A 123 3.13 2.43 11.48
C ASN A 123 3.67 2.60 12.91
N LEU A 124 3.61 1.57 13.74
CA LEU A 124 4.17 1.62 15.10
C LEU A 124 5.70 1.78 15.08
N ILE A 125 6.38 1.06 14.18
CA ILE A 125 7.84 1.15 14.00
C ILE A 125 8.24 2.55 13.53
N VAL A 126 7.60 3.05 12.48
CA VAL A 126 7.91 4.36 11.88
C VAL A 126 7.66 5.50 12.85
N ARG A 127 6.57 5.45 13.61
CA ARG A 127 6.22 6.50 14.59
C ARG A 127 7.25 6.69 15.71
N LYS A 128 8.08 5.70 15.98
CA LYS A 128 9.17 5.86 16.97
C LYS A 128 10.21 6.89 16.55
N GLN A 129 10.42 7.07 15.26
CA GLN A 129 11.42 7.96 14.69
C GLN A 129 10.79 9.18 14.00
N PHE A 130 9.63 9.00 13.37
CA PHE A 130 8.92 10.00 12.58
C PHE A 130 7.51 10.22 13.11
N ASN A 131 7.40 11.19 14.03
CA ASN A 131 6.10 11.51 14.62
C ASN A 131 5.17 12.16 13.57
N GLY A 132 3.90 11.74 13.54
CA GLY A 132 2.90 12.28 12.62
C GLY A 132 2.90 11.67 11.20
N VAL A 133 3.88 10.88 10.83
CA VAL A 133 3.92 10.19 9.53
C VAL A 133 3.05 8.95 9.56
N ARG A 134 2.25 8.77 8.51
CA ARG A 134 1.37 7.61 8.34
C ARG A 134 1.75 6.83 7.08
N VAL A 135 2.26 5.61 7.27
CA VAL A 135 2.55 4.68 6.17
C VAL A 135 1.27 4.02 5.69
N VAL A 136 1.09 3.92 4.39
CA VAL A 136 0.01 3.16 3.76
C VAL A 136 0.61 1.96 3.03
N LEU A 137 0.10 0.76 3.34
CA LEU A 137 0.41 -0.46 2.62
C LEU A 137 -0.78 -0.83 1.74
N ASP A 138 -0.53 -1.20 0.49
CA ASP A 138 -1.54 -1.74 -0.40
C ASP A 138 -1.06 -3.06 -1.02
N VAL A 139 -1.96 -4.01 -1.17
CA VAL A 139 -1.68 -5.31 -1.78
C VAL A 139 -2.51 -5.43 -3.05
N GLU A 140 -1.88 -5.19 -4.21
CA GLU A 140 -2.52 -5.32 -5.53
C GLU A 140 -3.86 -4.59 -5.63
N ASN A 141 -3.96 -3.38 -5.11
CA ASN A 141 -5.20 -2.59 -5.04
C ASN A 141 -6.37 -3.32 -4.30
N TYR A 142 -6.04 -4.15 -3.30
CA TYR A 142 -7.04 -4.91 -2.56
C TYR A 142 -8.16 -4.05 -1.99
N ARG A 143 -7.84 -2.89 -1.43
CA ARG A 143 -8.85 -2.01 -0.80
C ARG A 143 -9.92 -1.58 -1.80
N GLN A 144 -9.51 -1.17 -3.00
CA GLN A 144 -10.42 -0.73 -4.06
C GLN A 144 -11.28 -1.89 -4.58
N ARG A 145 -10.66 -3.07 -4.83
CA ARG A 145 -11.40 -4.27 -5.25
C ARG A 145 -12.40 -4.73 -4.19
N ARG A 146 -12.01 -4.68 -2.91
CA ARG A 146 -12.88 -5.06 -1.79
C ARG A 146 -14.06 -4.12 -1.66
N GLU A 147 -13.84 -2.83 -1.78
CA GLU A 147 -14.90 -1.81 -1.75
C GLU A 147 -15.90 -2.00 -2.87
N ALA A 148 -15.43 -2.22 -4.12
CA ALA A 148 -16.30 -2.48 -5.26
C ALA A 148 -17.16 -3.75 -5.04
N SER A 149 -16.54 -4.84 -4.60
CA SER A 149 -17.24 -6.09 -4.31
C SER A 149 -18.28 -5.94 -3.19
N LEU A 150 -17.99 -5.15 -2.16
CA LEU A 150 -18.96 -4.90 -1.08
C LEU A 150 -20.14 -4.06 -1.54
N ARG A 151 -19.91 -3.06 -2.39
CA ARG A 151 -20.98 -2.25 -2.99
C ARG A 151 -21.91 -3.09 -3.86
N GLU A 152 -21.35 -3.90 -4.74
CA GLU A 152 -22.11 -4.81 -5.59
C GLU A 152 -22.93 -5.80 -4.76
N MET A 153 -22.32 -6.44 -3.77
CA MET A 153 -23.02 -7.34 -2.86
C MET A 153 -24.15 -6.63 -2.12
N ALA A 154 -23.92 -5.40 -1.64
CA ALA A 154 -24.94 -4.63 -0.93
C ALA A 154 -26.15 -4.34 -1.83
N THR A 155 -25.91 -3.92 -3.09
CA THR A 155 -26.99 -3.66 -4.07
C THR A 155 -27.79 -4.92 -4.36
N ASN A 156 -27.14 -6.04 -4.67
CA ASN A 156 -27.80 -7.31 -4.96
C ASN A 156 -28.66 -7.81 -3.79
N ILE A 157 -28.18 -7.62 -2.56
CA ILE A 157 -28.94 -8.00 -1.35
C ILE A 157 -30.09 -7.04 -1.10
N ALA A 158 -29.90 -5.74 -1.33
CA ALA A 158 -30.97 -4.75 -1.18
C ALA A 158 -32.14 -5.02 -2.14
N GLU A 159 -31.86 -5.35 -3.39
CA GLU A 159 -32.88 -5.75 -4.35
C GLU A 159 -33.65 -6.99 -3.88
N ARG A 160 -32.96 -7.99 -3.37
CA ARG A 160 -33.58 -9.21 -2.84
C ARG A 160 -34.44 -8.93 -1.63
N VAL A 161 -33.99 -8.05 -0.72
CA VAL A 161 -34.79 -7.62 0.46
C VAL A 161 -36.03 -6.85 0.02
N ALA A 162 -35.90 -5.95 -0.96
CA ALA A 162 -37.04 -5.19 -1.51
C ALA A 162 -38.09 -6.11 -2.15
N GLN A 163 -37.66 -7.12 -2.91
CA GLN A 163 -38.56 -8.08 -3.57
C GLN A 163 -39.23 -9.04 -2.58
N THR A 164 -38.49 -9.54 -1.59
CA THR A 164 -39.00 -10.59 -0.67
C THR A 164 -39.64 -10.04 0.59
N ASN A 165 -39.43 -8.74 0.87
CA ASN A 165 -39.81 -8.06 2.11
C ASN A 165 -39.28 -8.75 3.38
N ARG A 166 -38.14 -9.46 3.26
CA ARG A 166 -37.48 -10.17 4.35
C ARG A 166 -36.09 -9.58 4.63
N SER A 167 -35.79 -9.34 5.90
CA SER A 167 -34.48 -8.88 6.31
C SER A 167 -33.40 -9.94 6.08
N ILE A 168 -32.23 -9.51 5.61
CA ILE A 168 -31.05 -10.37 5.44
C ILE A 168 -29.93 -9.82 6.32
N THR A 169 -29.35 -10.71 7.14
CA THR A 169 -28.21 -10.40 7.99
C THR A 169 -26.95 -10.95 7.34
N LEU A 170 -25.96 -10.07 7.17
CA LEU A 170 -24.66 -10.40 6.62
C LEU A 170 -23.76 -11.04 7.68
N GLU A 171 -22.67 -11.65 7.22
CA GLU A 171 -21.64 -12.14 8.13
C GLU A 171 -20.94 -10.99 8.87
N PRO A 172 -20.40 -11.27 10.08
CA PRO A 172 -19.58 -10.29 10.79
C PRO A 172 -18.42 -9.76 9.93
N MET A 173 -18.17 -8.46 9.98
CA MET A 173 -17.16 -7.80 9.18
C MET A 173 -16.54 -6.60 9.89
N PRO A 174 -15.31 -6.16 9.47
CA PRO A 174 -14.65 -5.00 10.02
C PRO A 174 -15.48 -3.71 9.92
N PRO A 175 -15.24 -2.71 10.79
CA PRO A 175 -15.96 -1.44 10.78
C PRO A 175 -15.95 -0.71 9.43
N ALA A 176 -14.82 -0.77 8.72
CA ALA A 176 -14.67 -0.15 7.39
C ALA A 176 -15.63 -0.78 6.38
N ASP A 177 -15.71 -2.12 6.32
CA ASP A 177 -16.60 -2.85 5.43
C ASP A 177 -18.08 -2.55 5.73
N ARG A 178 -18.43 -2.50 7.02
CA ARG A 178 -19.81 -2.15 7.45
C ARG A 178 -20.19 -0.73 7.03
N ARG A 179 -19.25 0.21 7.10
CA ARG A 179 -19.46 1.58 6.65
C ARG A 179 -19.70 1.63 5.14
N ILE A 180 -18.94 0.89 4.33
CA ILE A 180 -19.13 0.83 2.88
C ILE A 180 -20.55 0.39 2.54
N ILE A 181 -21.02 -0.71 3.13
CA ILE A 181 -22.39 -1.22 2.91
C ILE A 181 -23.43 -0.19 3.33
N HIS A 182 -23.27 0.41 4.51
CA HIS A 182 -24.20 1.43 5.02
C HIS A 182 -24.28 2.63 4.09
N THR A 183 -23.12 3.17 3.68
CA THR A 183 -23.05 4.33 2.78
C THR A 183 -23.62 4.00 1.40
N SER A 184 -23.38 2.79 0.87
CA SER A 184 -23.91 2.37 -0.44
C SER A 184 -25.44 2.31 -0.48
N LEU A 185 -26.09 2.10 0.67
CA LEU A 185 -27.55 1.93 0.76
C LEU A 185 -28.26 3.07 1.50
N THR A 186 -27.55 4.15 1.85
CA THR A 186 -28.12 5.27 2.63
C THR A 186 -29.36 5.87 1.94
N ASP A 187 -29.26 6.09 0.64
CA ASP A 187 -30.33 6.71 -0.16
C ASP A 187 -31.24 5.69 -0.88
N HIS A 188 -31.12 4.42 -0.54
CA HIS A 188 -31.94 3.39 -1.19
C HIS A 188 -33.41 3.56 -0.79
N PRO A 189 -34.37 3.56 -1.76
CA PRO A 189 -35.77 3.89 -1.48
C PRO A 189 -36.45 2.87 -0.56
N SER A 190 -36.19 1.59 -0.71
CA SER A 190 -36.95 0.49 -0.13
C SER A 190 -36.30 -0.23 1.03
N VAL A 191 -35.01 0.00 1.29
CA VAL A 191 -34.31 -0.71 2.37
C VAL A 191 -33.58 0.23 3.32
N ALA A 192 -33.35 -0.25 4.54
CA ALA A 192 -32.53 0.39 5.56
C ALA A 192 -31.49 -0.60 6.08
N THR A 193 -30.35 -0.10 6.53
CA THR A 193 -29.28 -0.89 7.11
C THR A 193 -29.14 -0.64 8.61
N GLU A 194 -28.86 -1.69 9.35
CA GLU A 194 -28.64 -1.63 10.80
C GLU A 194 -27.40 -2.45 11.17
N SER A 195 -26.51 -1.90 11.98
CA SER A 195 -25.33 -2.59 12.46
C SER A 195 -25.51 -3.06 13.89
N THR A 196 -25.53 -4.38 14.11
CA THR A 196 -25.80 -5.03 15.39
C THR A 196 -24.64 -5.93 15.84
N GLY A 197 -24.53 -6.17 17.16
CA GLY A 197 -23.46 -6.96 17.76
C GLY A 197 -22.29 -6.11 18.23
N GLU A 198 -21.27 -6.75 18.83
CA GLU A 198 -20.10 -6.11 19.40
C GLU A 198 -18.81 -6.71 18.87
N GLY A 199 -17.72 -5.94 18.92
CA GLY A 199 -16.39 -6.37 18.55
C GLY A 199 -16.32 -6.99 17.15
N GLU A 200 -15.66 -8.12 17.04
CA GLU A 200 -15.50 -8.87 15.79
C GLU A 200 -16.77 -9.57 15.31
N GLY A 201 -17.72 -9.81 16.22
CA GLY A 201 -19.02 -10.39 15.90
C GLY A 201 -20.03 -9.39 15.30
N ARG A 202 -19.67 -8.13 15.19
CA ARG A 202 -20.58 -7.09 14.69
C ARG A 202 -20.84 -7.22 13.20
N LYS A 203 -22.12 -7.16 12.83
CA LYS A 203 -22.64 -7.46 11.48
C LYS A 203 -23.65 -6.42 11.03
N VAL A 204 -23.94 -6.39 9.73
CA VAL A 204 -24.96 -5.52 9.13
C VAL A 204 -26.18 -6.34 8.77
N THR A 205 -27.35 -5.84 9.11
CA THR A 205 -28.64 -6.36 8.66
C THR A 205 -29.25 -5.35 7.68
N ILE A 206 -29.63 -5.83 6.50
CA ILE A 206 -30.39 -5.06 5.51
C ILE A 206 -31.87 -5.45 5.69
N ARG A 207 -32.71 -4.47 5.94
CA ARG A 207 -34.15 -4.68 6.22
C ARG A 207 -35.02 -3.80 5.34
N PRO A 208 -36.27 -4.19 5.05
CA PRO A 208 -37.22 -3.30 4.37
C PRO A 208 -37.42 -2.01 5.18
N LYS A 209 -37.51 -0.86 4.49
CA LYS A 209 -38.05 0.35 5.13
C LYS A 209 -39.51 0.10 5.50
N ARG A 210 -39.86 0.39 6.71
CA ARG A 210 -41.27 0.45 7.14
C ARG A 210 -41.71 1.89 6.96
N ASP A 211 -42.79 2.06 6.24
CA ASP A 211 -43.50 3.33 6.19
C ASP A 211 -44.02 3.73 7.58
#